data_87d76f9dcb8c8c523bdcc348f134cf2b
#
_entry.id   87d76f9dcb8c8c523bdcc348f134cf2b
#
_cell.length_a   1.000
_cell.length_b   1.000
_cell.length_c   1.000
_cell.angle_alpha   90.00
_cell.angle_beta   90.00
_cell.angle_gamma   90.00
#
_symmetry.space_group_name_H-M   'P 1'
#
loop_
_entity.id
_entity.type
_entity.pdbx_description
1 polymer ?
#
loop_
_entity_poly.entity_id
_entity_poly.type
_entity_poly.pdbx_seq_one_letter_code
_entity_poly.pdbx_strand_id
1 'polypeptide(L)'
;MSQSGKNGLTYSDAGVDIDAGNLMVEKIKPHVRSTRRPGADGEIGGFGGLFDLKAAGFSDPVLVAANDGVGTKLKIAIDANKHDTVGVDLVAMCVNDLVVQGAEPLFFLDYFATGKLDPDQGAAIVAGIAAGCREAGCALVGGETAEMPGMYSGGDYDLAGFAVGAAERGQLLPAGDIAEGDVILGLASSGVHSNGYSLVRKIVSLSGLAWDAPAPFGEGTLADLLMTPTRIYVKPLLKAIRETGAIKALAHITGGGFPENIPRVLPKHLAAEIDLDAIKPPAVFSWLAKTGGVAANEMLRTFNCGVGMIAVVPAAEANRVAQVLAGEGETVFTLGRMVARAEGAAGTIYKGNLAI
;
A
#
# COMPACT_ATOMS: atom_id res chain seq x y z
N MET A 1 41.04 -41.79 -21.33
CA MET A 1 40.56 -40.46 -20.87
C MET A 1 39.32 -40.14 -21.72
N SER A 2 38.15 -40.43 -21.24
CA SER A 2 36.91 -40.09 -21.92
C SER A 2 36.68 -38.59 -21.80
N GLN A 3 36.69 -37.88 -22.93
CA GLN A 3 36.12 -36.53 -22.98
C GLN A 3 34.61 -36.66 -22.65
N SER A 4 34.23 -36.26 -21.44
CA SER A 4 32.84 -35.98 -21.15
C SER A 4 32.40 -34.86 -22.10
N GLY A 5 31.64 -35.17 -23.12
CA GLY A 5 31.07 -34.19 -24.01
C GLY A 5 30.27 -33.18 -23.17
N LYS A 6 30.62 -31.90 -23.27
CA LYS A 6 29.71 -30.84 -22.79
C LYS A 6 28.35 -31.01 -23.49
N ASN A 7 27.29 -31.15 -22.73
CA ASN A 7 25.91 -31.29 -23.26
C ASN A 7 25.38 -30.01 -23.94
N GLY A 8 26.23 -29.18 -24.54
CA GLY A 8 25.85 -27.89 -25.09
C GLY A 8 25.58 -26.84 -24.01
N LEU A 9 25.00 -25.70 -24.41
CA LEU A 9 24.58 -24.62 -23.48
C LEU A 9 23.31 -25.04 -22.73
N THR A 10 23.28 -24.72 -21.46
CA THR A 10 22.12 -24.90 -20.57
C THR A 10 21.46 -23.56 -20.27
N TYR A 11 20.24 -23.58 -19.73
CA TYR A 11 19.54 -22.36 -19.31
C TYR A 11 20.27 -21.66 -18.15
N SER A 12 20.92 -22.42 -17.27
CA SER A 12 21.79 -21.92 -16.21
C SER A 12 23.04 -21.19 -16.76
N ASP A 13 23.61 -21.65 -17.90
CA ASP A 13 24.69 -20.93 -18.57
C ASP A 13 24.22 -19.57 -19.14
N ALA A 14 22.92 -19.41 -19.36
CA ALA A 14 22.30 -18.15 -19.77
C ALA A 14 21.88 -17.27 -18.58
N GLY A 15 22.13 -17.72 -17.34
CA GLY A 15 21.86 -16.96 -16.12
C GLY A 15 20.50 -17.22 -15.49
N VAL A 16 19.75 -18.26 -15.89
CA VAL A 16 18.45 -18.63 -15.32
C VAL A 16 18.56 -20.00 -14.63
N ASP A 17 18.25 -20.05 -13.33
CA ASP A 17 18.35 -21.24 -12.49
C ASP A 17 16.96 -21.80 -12.13
N ILE A 18 16.53 -22.84 -12.86
CA ILE A 18 15.24 -23.51 -12.64
C ILE A 18 15.17 -24.17 -11.25
N ASP A 19 16.27 -24.71 -10.74
CA ASP A 19 16.30 -25.38 -9.44
C ASP A 19 16.16 -24.36 -8.31
N ALA A 20 16.77 -23.18 -8.43
CA ALA A 20 16.55 -22.05 -7.51
C ALA A 20 15.06 -21.62 -7.50
N GLY A 21 14.41 -21.54 -8.67
CA GLY A 21 12.99 -21.26 -8.80
C GLY A 21 12.12 -22.30 -8.08
N ASN A 22 12.38 -23.58 -8.30
CA ASN A 22 11.68 -24.68 -7.63
C ASN A 22 11.89 -24.63 -6.10
N LEU A 23 13.11 -24.38 -5.65
CA LEU A 23 13.42 -24.25 -4.23
C LEU A 23 12.64 -23.07 -3.58
N MET A 24 12.57 -21.93 -4.27
CA MET A 24 11.77 -20.80 -3.80
C MET A 24 10.30 -21.18 -3.66
N VAL A 25 9.71 -21.85 -4.66
CA VAL A 25 8.31 -22.31 -4.58
C VAL A 25 8.08 -23.20 -3.36
N GLU A 26 8.98 -24.14 -3.04
CA GLU A 26 8.83 -24.95 -1.83
C GLU A 26 8.88 -24.12 -0.54
N LYS A 27 9.78 -23.13 -0.49
CA LYS A 27 9.91 -22.24 0.68
C LYS A 27 8.66 -21.37 0.91
N ILE A 28 7.99 -20.92 -0.15
CA ILE A 28 6.82 -20.02 -0.03
C ILE A 28 5.49 -20.74 0.26
N LYS A 29 5.36 -22.05 -0.02
CA LYS A 29 4.13 -22.83 0.23
C LYS A 29 3.52 -22.63 1.62
N PRO A 30 4.27 -22.67 2.73
CA PRO A 30 3.70 -22.44 4.07
C PRO A 30 3.12 -21.03 4.22
N HIS A 31 3.78 -20.02 3.64
CA HIS A 31 3.31 -18.63 3.70
C HIS A 31 2.01 -18.47 2.93
N VAL A 32 1.91 -19.01 1.72
CA VAL A 32 0.69 -19.01 0.90
C VAL A 32 -0.46 -19.68 1.64
N ARG A 33 -0.24 -20.88 2.18
CA ARG A 33 -1.26 -21.62 2.96
C ARG A 33 -1.79 -20.83 4.15
N SER A 34 -0.95 -20.00 4.77
CA SER A 34 -1.35 -19.18 5.92
C SER A 34 -2.35 -18.07 5.59
N THR A 35 -2.59 -17.80 4.30
CA THR A 35 -3.53 -16.78 3.82
C THR A 35 -4.88 -17.35 3.40
N ARG A 36 -5.10 -18.67 3.49
CA ARG A 36 -6.35 -19.33 3.08
C ARG A 36 -7.57 -18.72 3.75
N ARG A 37 -8.64 -18.62 2.95
CA ARG A 37 -9.93 -18.10 3.40
C ARG A 37 -11.07 -18.80 2.65
N PRO A 38 -12.34 -18.66 3.09
CA PRO A 38 -13.48 -19.15 2.31
C PRO A 38 -13.43 -18.61 0.88
N GLY A 39 -13.60 -19.50 -0.10
CA GLY A 39 -13.51 -19.20 -1.52
C GLY A 39 -12.10 -19.39 -2.13
N ALA A 40 -11.03 -19.51 -1.33
CA ALA A 40 -9.67 -19.73 -1.80
C ALA A 40 -8.91 -20.66 -0.84
N ASP A 41 -9.06 -21.96 -1.06
CA ASP A 41 -8.44 -23.04 -0.25
C ASP A 41 -7.52 -23.95 -1.08
N GLY A 42 -7.34 -23.65 -2.37
CA GLY A 42 -6.48 -24.38 -3.28
C GLY A 42 -4.98 -24.30 -2.95
N GLU A 43 -4.21 -25.23 -3.54
CA GLU A 43 -2.75 -25.18 -3.53
C GLU A 43 -2.24 -24.33 -4.70
N ILE A 44 -1.06 -23.71 -4.55
CA ILE A 44 -0.34 -23.07 -5.65
C ILE A 44 0.38 -24.10 -6.52
N GLY A 45 0.72 -23.71 -7.76
CA GLY A 45 1.45 -24.55 -8.72
C GLY A 45 0.62 -24.96 -9.92
N GLY A 46 -0.65 -24.56 -9.99
CA GLY A 46 -1.47 -24.64 -11.20
C GLY A 46 -1.22 -23.44 -12.14
N PHE A 47 -1.89 -23.43 -13.30
CA PHE A 47 -1.79 -22.31 -14.25
C PHE A 47 -2.52 -21.04 -13.79
N GLY A 48 -3.41 -21.11 -12.81
CA GLY A 48 -4.15 -19.97 -12.29
C GLY A 48 -4.75 -20.23 -10.92
N GLY A 49 -4.95 -19.15 -10.16
CA GLY A 49 -5.65 -19.17 -8.88
C GLY A 49 -7.16 -19.19 -9.09
N LEU A 50 -7.87 -19.96 -8.27
CA LEU A 50 -9.34 -20.04 -8.28
C LEU A 50 -9.89 -19.31 -7.05
N PHE A 51 -11.03 -18.64 -7.23
CA PHE A 51 -11.77 -18.03 -6.13
C PHE A 51 -13.28 -18.24 -6.31
N ASP A 52 -13.93 -18.79 -5.30
CA ASP A 52 -15.38 -19.02 -5.28
C ASP A 52 -16.09 -17.90 -4.50
N LEU A 53 -16.69 -16.96 -5.22
CA LEU A 53 -17.43 -15.83 -4.66
C LEU A 53 -18.61 -16.26 -3.81
N LYS A 54 -19.29 -17.36 -4.19
CA LYS A 54 -20.43 -17.87 -3.44
C LYS A 54 -20.00 -18.47 -2.11
N ALA A 55 -18.90 -19.24 -2.09
CA ALA A 55 -18.30 -19.76 -0.86
C ALA A 55 -17.81 -18.65 0.05
N ALA A 56 -17.41 -17.50 -0.50
CA ALA A 56 -17.05 -16.30 0.24
C ALA A 56 -18.25 -15.48 0.75
N GLY A 57 -19.50 -15.88 0.42
CA GLY A 57 -20.72 -15.28 0.95
C GLY A 57 -21.33 -14.16 0.10
N PHE A 58 -20.84 -13.92 -1.12
CA PHE A 58 -21.39 -12.93 -2.03
C PHE A 58 -22.64 -13.43 -2.78
N SER A 59 -23.60 -12.54 -3.02
CA SER A 59 -24.86 -12.82 -3.70
C SER A 59 -24.96 -12.15 -5.08
N ASP A 60 -24.66 -10.87 -5.18
CA ASP A 60 -24.63 -10.10 -6.45
C ASP A 60 -23.38 -9.18 -6.45
N PRO A 61 -22.15 -9.75 -6.47
CA PRO A 61 -20.95 -8.98 -6.34
C PRO A 61 -20.58 -8.21 -7.60
N VAL A 62 -19.99 -7.02 -7.40
CA VAL A 62 -19.20 -6.30 -8.39
C VAL A 62 -17.73 -6.50 -8.03
N LEU A 63 -16.94 -6.99 -8.98
CA LEU A 63 -15.50 -7.15 -8.79
C LEU A 63 -14.80 -5.80 -8.94
N VAL A 64 -13.84 -5.56 -8.06
CA VAL A 64 -12.94 -4.41 -8.09
C VAL A 64 -11.51 -4.94 -8.18
N ALA A 65 -10.71 -4.42 -9.08
CA ALA A 65 -9.33 -4.82 -9.26
C ALA A 65 -8.41 -3.61 -9.15
N ALA A 66 -7.27 -3.80 -8.48
CA ALA A 66 -6.20 -2.81 -8.39
C ALA A 66 -4.86 -3.49 -8.62
N ASN A 67 -3.93 -2.77 -9.25
CA ASN A 67 -2.54 -3.18 -9.30
C ASN A 67 -1.63 -2.01 -8.94
N ASP A 68 -0.53 -2.30 -8.25
CA ASP A 68 0.46 -1.32 -7.85
C ASP A 68 1.81 -2.00 -7.61
N GLY A 69 2.85 -1.20 -7.40
CA GLY A 69 4.18 -1.63 -7.01
C GLY A 69 4.59 -1.03 -5.67
N VAL A 70 5.81 -1.31 -5.24
CA VAL A 70 6.42 -0.68 -4.05
C VAL A 70 7.16 0.60 -4.43
N GLY A 71 7.64 0.67 -5.65
CA GLY A 71 8.43 1.79 -6.15
C GLY A 71 9.85 1.85 -5.57
N THR A 72 10.44 3.03 -5.56
CA THR A 72 11.86 3.21 -5.23
C THR A 72 12.21 3.02 -3.75
N LYS A 73 11.26 2.71 -2.88
CA LYS A 73 11.49 2.16 -1.52
C LYS A 73 12.28 0.85 -1.60
N LEU A 74 12.05 0.04 -2.65
CA LEU A 74 12.82 -1.19 -2.91
C LEU A 74 14.32 -0.95 -2.94
N LYS A 75 14.78 0.20 -3.42
CA LYS A 75 16.21 0.51 -3.46
C LYS A 75 16.80 0.67 -2.06
N ILE A 76 16.03 1.13 -1.08
CA ILE A 76 16.46 1.13 0.33
C ILE A 76 16.52 -0.30 0.86
N ALA A 77 15.52 -1.13 0.55
CA ALA A 77 15.51 -2.54 0.93
C ALA A 77 16.76 -3.28 0.43
N ILE A 78 17.14 -3.04 -0.83
CA ILE A 78 18.33 -3.64 -1.48
C ILE A 78 19.60 -3.12 -0.82
N ASP A 79 19.75 -1.79 -0.70
CA ASP A 79 20.95 -1.16 -0.18
C ASP A 79 21.18 -1.48 1.33
N ALA A 80 20.12 -1.66 2.10
CA ALA A 80 20.16 -1.99 3.52
C ALA A 80 20.00 -3.50 3.81
N ASN A 81 19.82 -4.34 2.78
CA ASN A 81 19.55 -5.77 2.88
C ASN A 81 18.37 -6.09 3.83
N LYS A 82 17.22 -5.38 3.63
CA LYS A 82 15.99 -5.51 4.43
C LYS A 82 14.81 -5.78 3.50
N HIS A 83 14.41 -7.04 3.38
CA HIS A 83 13.45 -7.49 2.36
C HIS A 83 12.11 -7.95 2.94
N ASP A 84 12.00 -8.10 4.25
CA ASP A 84 10.86 -8.69 4.95
C ASP A 84 9.62 -7.80 5.02
N THR A 85 9.76 -6.47 4.86
CA THR A 85 8.65 -5.52 4.98
C THR A 85 8.05 -5.06 3.66
N VAL A 86 8.82 -5.11 2.57
CA VAL A 86 8.36 -4.59 1.25
C VAL A 86 7.18 -5.36 0.68
N GLY A 87 7.02 -6.63 1.06
CA GLY A 87 5.84 -7.42 0.70
C GLY A 87 4.56 -6.89 1.34
N VAL A 88 4.62 -6.38 2.57
CA VAL A 88 3.48 -5.70 3.21
C VAL A 88 3.13 -4.42 2.48
N ASP A 89 4.15 -3.62 2.09
CA ASP A 89 3.94 -2.42 1.27
C ASP A 89 3.22 -2.74 -0.04
N LEU A 90 3.66 -3.79 -0.75
CA LEU A 90 3.06 -4.20 -2.01
C LEU A 90 1.57 -4.51 -1.85
N VAL A 91 1.22 -5.31 -0.84
CA VAL A 91 -0.18 -5.66 -0.57
C VAL A 91 -0.96 -4.42 -0.18
N ALA A 92 -0.44 -3.60 0.74
CA ALA A 92 -1.11 -2.40 1.25
C ALA A 92 -1.48 -1.43 0.13
N MET A 93 -0.57 -1.18 -0.82
CA MET A 93 -0.83 -0.28 -1.94
C MET A 93 -2.01 -0.76 -2.80
N CYS A 94 -2.13 -2.06 -3.01
CA CYS A 94 -3.24 -2.63 -3.80
C CYS A 94 -4.55 -2.72 -3.01
N VAL A 95 -4.53 -3.26 -1.78
CA VAL A 95 -5.77 -3.54 -1.04
C VAL A 95 -6.42 -2.31 -0.43
N ASN A 96 -5.63 -1.27 -0.11
CA ASN A 96 -6.18 0.01 0.31
C ASN A 96 -6.98 0.67 -0.83
N ASP A 97 -6.55 0.51 -2.08
CA ASP A 97 -7.27 1.02 -3.25
C ASP A 97 -8.55 0.23 -3.53
N LEU A 98 -8.63 -1.05 -3.12
CA LEU A 98 -9.88 -1.81 -3.17
C LEU A 98 -10.89 -1.31 -2.13
N VAL A 99 -10.47 -1.13 -0.87
CA VAL A 99 -11.37 -0.69 0.19
C VAL A 99 -11.88 0.74 -0.01
N VAL A 100 -11.14 1.59 -0.73
CA VAL A 100 -11.61 2.93 -1.15
C VAL A 100 -12.88 2.85 -1.99
N GLN A 101 -13.05 1.76 -2.74
CA GLN A 101 -14.28 1.48 -3.50
C GLN A 101 -15.36 0.74 -2.67
N GLY A 102 -15.15 0.55 -1.35
CA GLY A 102 -16.02 -0.26 -0.51
C GLY A 102 -15.85 -1.77 -0.69
N ALA A 103 -14.87 -2.21 -1.47
CA ALA A 103 -14.65 -3.61 -1.79
C ALA A 103 -13.82 -4.34 -0.73
N GLU A 104 -14.26 -5.55 -0.37
CA GLU A 104 -13.49 -6.49 0.43
C GLU A 104 -12.42 -7.16 -0.45
N PRO A 105 -11.12 -7.07 -0.12
CA PRO A 105 -10.08 -7.81 -0.83
C PRO A 105 -10.30 -9.32 -0.69
N LEU A 106 -10.28 -10.04 -1.81
CA LEU A 106 -10.54 -11.47 -1.89
C LEU A 106 -9.26 -12.26 -2.08
N PHE A 107 -8.49 -11.91 -3.09
CA PHE A 107 -7.23 -12.55 -3.39
C PHE A 107 -6.20 -11.60 -3.97
N PHE A 108 -4.95 -12.04 -3.89
CA PHE A 108 -3.77 -11.32 -4.31
C PHE A 108 -2.89 -12.22 -5.19
N LEU A 109 -2.25 -11.61 -6.17
CA LEU A 109 -1.21 -12.18 -7.01
C LEU A 109 -0.01 -11.24 -7.00
N ASP A 110 1.21 -11.77 -6.99
CA ASP A 110 2.43 -10.98 -7.09
C ASP A 110 3.23 -11.30 -8.35
N TYR A 111 4.03 -10.34 -8.78
CA TYR A 111 5.07 -10.49 -9.77
C TYR A 111 6.38 -10.03 -9.18
N PHE A 112 7.32 -10.95 -9.05
CA PHE A 112 8.68 -10.70 -8.57
C PHE A 112 9.67 -10.89 -9.72
N ALA A 113 10.34 -9.81 -10.13
CA ALA A 113 11.33 -9.80 -11.20
C ALA A 113 12.70 -9.43 -10.65
N THR A 114 13.73 -10.20 -10.98
CA THR A 114 15.09 -9.97 -10.51
C THR A 114 16.12 -10.31 -11.59
N GLY A 115 17.34 -9.77 -11.48
CA GLY A 115 18.43 -10.12 -12.37
C GLY A 115 19.04 -11.50 -12.09
N LYS A 116 19.04 -11.91 -10.82
CA LYS A 116 19.45 -13.22 -10.34
C LYS A 116 18.64 -13.60 -9.11
N LEU A 117 18.03 -14.75 -9.14
CA LEU A 117 17.18 -15.23 -8.05
C LEU A 117 18.02 -15.71 -6.86
N ASP A 118 17.74 -15.10 -5.70
CA ASP A 118 18.12 -15.64 -4.38
C ASP A 118 16.84 -16.21 -3.73
N PRO A 119 16.73 -17.54 -3.54
CA PRO A 119 15.54 -18.16 -2.98
C PRO A 119 15.21 -17.72 -1.56
N ASP A 120 16.20 -17.36 -0.75
CA ASP A 120 15.97 -16.90 0.63
C ASP A 120 15.46 -15.46 0.65
N GLN A 121 16.03 -14.58 -0.16
CA GLN A 121 15.51 -13.22 -0.35
C GLN A 121 14.08 -13.24 -0.91
N GLY A 122 13.83 -14.04 -1.96
CA GLY A 122 12.49 -14.19 -2.52
C GLY A 122 11.47 -14.73 -1.52
N ALA A 123 11.86 -15.73 -0.71
CA ALA A 123 10.99 -16.26 0.34
C ALA A 123 10.69 -15.22 1.44
N ALA A 124 11.65 -14.37 1.83
CA ALA A 124 11.43 -13.29 2.78
C ALA A 124 10.43 -12.25 2.24
N ILE A 125 10.56 -11.88 0.95
CA ILE A 125 9.62 -10.96 0.28
C ILE A 125 8.19 -11.55 0.29
N VAL A 126 8.04 -12.83 -0.13
CA VAL A 126 6.72 -13.49 -0.17
C VAL A 126 6.16 -13.72 1.24
N ALA A 127 6.99 -13.92 2.25
CA ALA A 127 6.55 -13.94 3.65
C ALA A 127 5.91 -12.61 4.07
N GLY A 128 6.50 -11.49 3.65
CA GLY A 128 5.94 -10.14 3.82
C GLY A 128 4.61 -9.96 3.06
N ILE A 129 4.53 -10.43 1.81
CA ILE A 129 3.28 -10.42 1.03
C ILE A 129 2.18 -11.22 1.77
N ALA A 130 2.50 -12.43 2.23
CA ALA A 130 1.56 -13.25 2.98
C ALA A 130 1.13 -12.58 4.31
N ALA A 131 2.03 -11.86 4.98
CA ALA A 131 1.69 -11.10 6.19
C ALA A 131 0.68 -9.99 5.86
N GLY A 132 0.91 -9.20 4.82
CA GLY A 132 -0.01 -8.18 4.34
C GLY A 132 -1.37 -8.77 3.92
N CYS A 133 -1.36 -9.91 3.22
CA CYS A 133 -2.60 -10.62 2.84
C CYS A 133 -3.42 -11.06 4.06
N ARG A 134 -2.79 -11.61 5.10
CA ARG A 134 -3.47 -11.96 6.37
C ARG A 134 -4.03 -10.74 7.08
N GLU A 135 -3.28 -9.65 7.11
CA GLU A 135 -3.73 -8.37 7.69
C GLU A 135 -4.94 -7.83 6.92
N ALA A 136 -4.89 -7.81 5.59
CA ALA A 136 -6.02 -7.41 4.74
C ALA A 136 -7.20 -8.39 4.76
N GLY A 137 -6.95 -9.68 5.06
CA GLY A 137 -7.96 -10.73 5.01
C GLY A 137 -8.18 -11.31 3.62
N CYS A 138 -7.21 -11.20 2.70
CA CYS A 138 -7.25 -11.79 1.37
C CYS A 138 -6.32 -13.01 1.26
N ALA A 139 -6.55 -13.86 0.26
CA ALA A 139 -5.71 -15.02 0.00
C ALA A 139 -4.63 -14.71 -1.04
N LEU A 140 -3.40 -15.09 -0.78
CA LEU A 140 -2.36 -15.18 -1.81
C LEU A 140 -2.59 -16.45 -2.62
N VAL A 141 -3.10 -16.33 -3.85
CA VAL A 141 -3.54 -17.49 -4.65
C VAL A 141 -2.55 -17.88 -5.73
N GLY A 142 -1.49 -17.12 -5.92
CA GLY A 142 -0.45 -17.37 -6.91
C GLY A 142 0.43 -16.14 -7.09
N GLY A 143 1.29 -16.23 -8.08
CA GLY A 143 2.21 -15.18 -8.48
C GLY A 143 3.14 -15.69 -9.57
N GLU A 144 4.09 -14.85 -9.96
CA GLU A 144 5.13 -15.17 -10.93
C GLU A 144 6.48 -14.69 -10.42
N THR A 145 7.49 -15.53 -10.59
CA THR A 145 8.89 -15.17 -10.32
C THR A 145 9.68 -15.23 -11.63
N ALA A 146 10.23 -14.09 -12.05
CA ALA A 146 10.98 -13.99 -13.29
C ALA A 146 12.45 -13.65 -12.99
N GLU A 147 13.34 -14.55 -13.38
CA GLU A 147 14.77 -14.29 -13.43
C GLU A 147 15.12 -13.72 -14.81
N MET A 148 15.56 -12.46 -14.85
CA MET A 148 15.77 -11.70 -16.09
C MET A 148 17.20 -11.12 -16.13
N PRO A 149 18.21 -11.96 -16.39
CA PRO A 149 19.59 -11.52 -16.46
C PRO A 149 19.80 -10.47 -17.56
N GLY A 150 20.49 -9.38 -17.20
CA GLY A 150 20.73 -8.26 -18.11
C GLY A 150 19.67 -7.18 -18.13
N MET A 151 18.45 -7.42 -17.59
CA MET A 151 17.43 -6.39 -17.38
C MET A 151 17.56 -5.72 -16.01
N TYR A 152 17.83 -6.50 -14.98
CA TYR A 152 18.13 -6.01 -13.63
C TYR A 152 19.61 -6.26 -13.33
N SER A 153 20.26 -5.33 -12.64
CA SER A 153 21.68 -5.41 -12.30
C SER A 153 21.89 -5.80 -10.84
N GLY A 154 22.90 -6.63 -10.58
CA GLY A 154 23.28 -7.07 -9.22
C GLY A 154 22.11 -7.75 -8.51
N GLY A 155 21.81 -7.31 -7.30
CA GLY A 155 20.69 -7.75 -6.49
C GLY A 155 19.40 -6.93 -6.67
N ASP A 156 19.31 -6.13 -7.73
CA ASP A 156 18.12 -5.33 -8.00
C ASP A 156 16.94 -6.22 -8.36
N TYR A 157 15.75 -5.84 -7.87
CA TYR A 157 14.48 -6.50 -8.17
C TYR A 157 13.34 -5.50 -8.22
N ASP A 158 12.25 -5.90 -8.82
CA ASP A 158 11.00 -5.16 -8.82
C ASP A 158 9.84 -6.05 -8.38
N LEU A 159 8.81 -5.41 -7.81
CA LEU A 159 7.61 -6.06 -7.32
C LEU A 159 6.37 -5.36 -7.90
N ALA A 160 5.47 -6.14 -8.44
CA ALA A 160 4.12 -5.70 -8.78
C ALA A 160 3.10 -6.60 -8.11
N GLY A 161 2.02 -6.00 -7.61
CA GLY A 161 0.90 -6.70 -6.99
C GLY A 161 -0.36 -6.51 -7.81
N PHE A 162 -1.23 -7.51 -7.79
CA PHE A 162 -2.56 -7.48 -8.36
C PHE A 162 -3.54 -8.02 -7.35
N ALA A 163 -4.45 -7.16 -6.90
CA ALA A 163 -5.49 -7.51 -5.94
C ALA A 163 -6.87 -7.46 -6.60
N VAL A 164 -7.70 -8.43 -6.26
CA VAL A 164 -9.13 -8.44 -6.63
C VAL A 164 -9.95 -8.47 -5.36
N GLY A 165 -10.92 -7.59 -5.30
CA GLY A 165 -11.93 -7.51 -4.26
C GLY A 165 -13.34 -7.53 -4.83
N ALA A 166 -14.32 -7.54 -3.95
CA ALA A 166 -15.72 -7.43 -4.33
C ALA A 166 -16.51 -6.60 -3.32
N ALA A 167 -17.54 -5.94 -3.82
CA ALA A 167 -18.62 -5.36 -3.02
C ALA A 167 -19.96 -5.80 -3.60
N GLU A 168 -20.99 -5.92 -2.76
CA GLU A 168 -22.34 -6.14 -3.25
C GLU A 168 -22.79 -4.94 -4.10
N ARG A 169 -23.54 -5.21 -5.16
CA ARG A 169 -24.09 -4.15 -6.01
C ARG A 169 -24.94 -3.19 -5.17
N GLY A 170 -24.67 -1.90 -5.25
CA GLY A 170 -25.32 -0.90 -4.42
C GLY A 170 -24.57 -0.54 -3.13
N GLN A 171 -23.46 -1.21 -2.82
CA GLN A 171 -22.60 -0.87 -1.67
C GLN A 171 -21.24 -0.27 -2.08
N LEU A 172 -21.07 0.03 -3.38
CA LEU A 172 -19.86 0.66 -3.88
C LEU A 172 -19.71 2.11 -3.40
N LEU A 173 -18.46 2.51 -3.17
CA LEU A 173 -18.08 3.90 -2.90
C LEU A 173 -17.41 4.52 -4.14
N PRO A 174 -17.45 5.87 -4.30
CA PRO A 174 -18.12 6.82 -3.42
C PRO A 174 -19.64 6.78 -3.56
N ALA A 175 -20.34 7.01 -2.45
CA ALA A 175 -21.80 7.17 -2.48
C ALA A 175 -22.21 8.48 -3.18
N GLY A 176 -23.36 8.48 -3.84
CA GLY A 176 -23.82 9.64 -4.62
C GLY A 176 -24.36 10.82 -3.80
N ASP A 177 -24.36 10.73 -2.47
CA ASP A 177 -25.00 11.67 -1.53
C ASP A 177 -24.02 12.54 -0.72
N ILE A 178 -22.75 12.65 -1.17
CA ILE A 178 -21.77 13.56 -0.56
C ILE A 178 -22.30 14.99 -0.66
N ALA A 179 -22.31 15.72 0.47
CA ALA A 179 -22.92 17.03 0.58
C ALA A 179 -22.00 18.04 1.29
N GLU A 180 -22.30 19.33 1.10
CA GLU A 180 -21.67 20.40 1.87
C GLU A 180 -21.98 20.21 3.37
N GLY A 181 -20.96 20.40 4.22
CA GLY A 181 -21.04 20.17 5.65
C GLY A 181 -20.70 18.74 6.10
N ASP A 182 -20.53 17.79 5.19
CA ASP A 182 -19.98 16.47 5.55
C ASP A 182 -18.57 16.63 6.13
N VAL A 183 -18.28 15.82 7.15
CA VAL A 183 -17.00 15.85 7.86
C VAL A 183 -15.99 14.95 7.16
N ILE A 184 -14.75 15.41 7.10
CA ILE A 184 -13.61 14.62 6.64
C ILE A 184 -12.85 14.14 7.87
N LEU A 185 -12.83 12.82 8.08
CA LEU A 185 -11.99 12.17 9.07
C LEU A 185 -10.65 11.79 8.44
N GLY A 186 -9.55 12.06 9.14
CA GLY A 186 -8.21 11.59 8.80
C GLY A 186 -7.85 10.37 9.63
N LEU A 187 -7.27 9.34 8.99
CA LEU A 187 -6.67 8.18 9.64
C LEU A 187 -5.15 8.30 9.53
N ALA A 188 -4.48 8.17 10.66
CA ALA A 188 -3.03 8.34 10.73
C ALA A 188 -2.29 7.32 9.86
N SER A 189 -1.19 7.76 9.23
CA SER A 189 -0.24 6.88 8.56
C SER A 189 0.77 6.29 9.55
N SER A 190 1.42 5.19 9.16
CA SER A 190 2.54 4.60 9.88
C SER A 190 3.87 5.32 9.63
N GLY A 191 3.90 6.30 8.73
CA GLY A 191 5.07 7.00 8.25
C GLY A 191 4.93 7.39 6.79
N VAL A 192 6.02 7.31 6.04
CA VAL A 192 6.07 7.72 4.62
C VAL A 192 5.23 6.82 3.71
N HIS A 193 4.94 5.58 4.14
CA HIS A 193 4.31 4.53 3.36
C HIS A 193 5.20 4.04 2.20
N SER A 194 4.70 4.10 0.94
CA SER A 194 5.47 3.69 -0.24
C SER A 194 5.58 4.78 -1.31
N ASN A 195 5.22 6.03 -0.99
CA ASN A 195 5.23 7.14 -1.95
C ASN A 195 6.28 8.18 -1.62
N GLY A 196 6.81 8.86 -2.64
CA GLY A 196 7.80 9.92 -2.47
C GLY A 196 9.24 9.42 -2.23
N TYR A 197 9.52 8.13 -2.34
CA TYR A 197 10.83 7.55 -1.98
C TYR A 197 11.99 7.99 -2.88
N SER A 198 11.74 8.42 -4.09
CA SER A 198 12.79 9.06 -4.91
C SER A 198 13.29 10.35 -4.26
N LEU A 199 12.39 11.16 -3.70
CA LEU A 199 12.74 12.37 -2.95
C LEU A 199 13.38 12.01 -1.60
N VAL A 200 12.84 11.04 -0.85
CA VAL A 200 13.43 10.54 0.41
C VAL A 200 14.88 10.13 0.20
N ARG A 201 15.16 9.28 -0.78
CA ARG A 201 16.53 8.82 -1.09
C ARG A 201 17.46 9.97 -1.48
N LYS A 202 16.97 10.96 -2.23
CA LYS A 202 17.74 12.14 -2.56
C LYS A 202 18.08 12.96 -1.31
N ILE A 203 17.13 13.14 -0.38
CA ILE A 203 17.33 13.86 0.87
C ILE A 203 18.33 13.11 1.77
N VAL A 204 18.21 11.78 1.89
CA VAL A 204 19.18 10.96 2.62
C VAL A 204 20.59 11.12 2.04
N SER A 205 20.72 11.07 0.71
CA SER A 205 22.01 11.31 0.05
C SER A 205 22.58 12.71 0.35
N LEU A 206 21.75 13.74 0.43
CA LEU A 206 22.17 15.09 0.79
C LEU A 206 22.58 15.21 2.26
N SER A 207 21.97 14.45 3.15
CA SER A 207 22.28 14.45 4.59
C SER A 207 23.64 13.82 4.89
N GLY A 208 24.20 13.02 3.99
CA GLY A 208 25.42 12.24 4.19
C GLY A 208 25.29 11.09 5.17
N LEU A 209 24.09 10.76 5.65
CA LEU A 209 23.85 9.64 6.55
C LEU A 209 23.85 8.31 5.80
N ALA A 210 24.47 7.28 6.37
CA ALA A 210 24.38 5.90 5.91
C ALA A 210 23.05 5.26 6.38
N TRP A 211 22.62 4.18 5.72
CA TRP A 211 21.37 3.51 6.05
C TRP A 211 21.33 2.89 7.45
N ASP A 212 22.47 2.49 7.97
CA ASP A 212 22.67 1.92 9.31
C ASP A 212 22.93 2.97 10.40
N ALA A 213 23.03 4.27 10.03
CA ALA A 213 23.19 5.35 10.99
C ALA A 213 21.92 5.51 11.86
N PRO A 214 22.06 5.99 13.12
CA PRO A 214 20.91 6.35 13.96
C PRO A 214 20.02 7.38 13.26
N ALA A 215 18.72 7.13 13.24
CA ALA A 215 17.76 8.04 12.61
C ALA A 215 17.59 9.33 13.43
N PRO A 216 17.66 10.53 12.79
CA PRO A 216 17.50 11.81 13.50
C PRO A 216 16.07 12.08 13.99
N PHE A 217 15.11 11.23 13.68
CA PHE A 217 13.68 11.44 13.92
C PHE A 217 13.00 10.30 14.71
N GLY A 218 13.78 9.38 15.30
CA GLY A 218 13.25 8.30 16.12
C GLY A 218 14.33 7.32 16.58
N GLU A 219 13.93 6.32 17.38
CA GLU A 219 14.82 5.27 17.85
C GLU A 219 14.96 4.19 16.79
N GLY A 220 16.18 3.82 16.42
CA GLY A 220 16.51 2.83 15.39
C GLY A 220 17.41 3.40 14.30
N THR A 221 17.72 2.58 13.29
CA THR A 221 18.50 3.03 12.14
C THR A 221 17.64 3.81 11.14
N LEU A 222 18.29 4.59 10.30
CA LEU A 222 17.62 5.31 9.21
C LEU A 222 16.82 4.38 8.31
N ALA A 223 17.40 3.21 7.95
CA ALA A 223 16.72 2.19 7.19
C ALA A 223 15.51 1.61 7.93
N ASP A 224 15.62 1.28 9.23
CA ASP A 224 14.51 0.70 10.00
C ASP A 224 13.26 1.61 9.94
N LEU A 225 13.46 2.90 10.19
CA LEU A 225 12.34 3.83 10.27
C LEU A 225 11.77 4.20 8.88
N LEU A 226 12.64 4.31 7.86
CA LEU A 226 12.19 4.55 6.49
C LEU A 226 11.60 3.30 5.82
N MET A 227 11.88 2.10 6.32
CA MET A 227 11.29 0.85 5.85
C MET A 227 10.01 0.46 6.59
N THR A 228 9.53 1.29 7.56
CA THR A 228 8.22 1.06 8.19
C THR A 228 7.15 0.80 7.12
N PRO A 229 6.42 -0.34 7.20
CA PRO A 229 5.44 -0.71 6.18
C PRO A 229 4.27 0.27 6.09
N THR A 230 3.71 0.36 4.90
CA THR A 230 2.44 1.02 4.63
C THR A 230 1.34 0.39 5.48
N ARG A 231 0.55 1.22 6.17
CA ARG A 231 -0.59 0.76 6.97
C ARG A 231 -1.69 0.19 6.08
N ILE A 232 -2.25 -0.95 6.48
CA ILE A 232 -3.40 -1.60 5.84
C ILE A 232 -4.67 -1.21 6.61
N TYR A 233 -5.56 -0.45 5.97
CA TYR A 233 -6.79 0.07 6.58
C TYR A 233 -8.03 -0.80 6.35
N VAL A 234 -7.88 -1.94 5.68
CA VAL A 234 -8.99 -2.72 5.11
C VAL A 234 -9.99 -3.17 6.18
N LYS A 235 -9.56 -3.91 7.20
CA LYS A 235 -10.50 -4.46 8.21
C LYS A 235 -11.21 -3.39 9.02
N PRO A 236 -10.50 -2.36 9.55
CA PRO A 236 -11.15 -1.25 10.24
C PRO A 236 -12.20 -0.53 9.39
N LEU A 237 -11.87 -0.24 8.13
CA LEU A 237 -12.78 0.46 7.21
C LEU A 237 -13.98 -0.40 6.83
N LEU A 238 -13.79 -1.68 6.47
CA LEU A 238 -14.89 -2.58 6.17
C LEU A 238 -15.85 -2.74 7.35
N LYS A 239 -15.31 -2.81 8.58
CA LYS A 239 -16.12 -2.84 9.79
C LYS A 239 -16.92 -1.55 9.94
N ALA A 240 -16.29 -0.39 9.81
CA ALA A 240 -16.97 0.89 9.90
C ALA A 240 -18.05 1.06 8.82
N ILE A 241 -17.79 0.63 7.58
CA ILE A 241 -18.78 0.62 6.49
C ILE A 241 -20.00 -0.23 6.89
N ARG A 242 -19.77 -1.46 7.34
CA ARG A 242 -20.83 -2.42 7.67
C ARG A 242 -21.65 -2.01 8.89
N GLU A 243 -21.00 -1.53 9.96
CA GLU A 243 -21.68 -1.21 11.22
C GLU A 243 -22.39 0.14 11.19
N THR A 244 -21.87 1.10 10.43
CA THR A 244 -22.42 2.46 10.46
C THR A 244 -23.29 2.79 9.25
N GLY A 245 -22.92 2.25 8.07
CA GLY A 245 -23.54 2.65 6.80
C GLY A 245 -23.34 4.13 6.45
N ALA A 246 -22.41 4.81 7.14
CA ALA A 246 -22.28 6.26 7.09
C ALA A 246 -21.07 6.76 6.30
N ILE A 247 -20.17 5.87 5.88
CA ILE A 247 -19.03 6.27 5.06
C ILE A 247 -19.52 6.52 3.63
N LYS A 248 -19.35 7.76 3.16
CA LYS A 248 -19.77 8.19 1.81
C LYS A 248 -18.66 8.11 0.79
N ALA A 249 -17.42 8.36 1.21
CA ALA A 249 -16.23 8.23 0.36
C ALA A 249 -14.99 7.95 1.20
N LEU A 250 -14.01 7.32 0.58
CA LEU A 250 -12.67 7.09 1.10
C LEU A 250 -11.65 7.56 0.07
N ALA A 251 -10.51 8.10 0.51
CA ALA A 251 -9.38 8.35 -0.38
C ALA A 251 -8.06 7.93 0.27
N HIS A 252 -7.32 7.07 -0.42
CA HIS A 252 -5.98 6.65 -0.04
C HIS A 252 -4.98 7.73 -0.45
N ILE A 253 -4.21 8.25 0.51
CA ILE A 253 -3.26 9.34 0.26
C ILE A 253 -1.92 8.75 -0.18
N THR A 254 -1.74 8.66 -1.48
CA THR A 254 -0.58 8.10 -2.17
C THR A 254 0.20 9.17 -2.94
N GLY A 255 0.90 8.82 -4.01
CA GLY A 255 1.57 9.77 -4.90
C GLY A 255 0.62 10.83 -5.44
N GLY A 256 1.06 12.07 -5.51
CA GLY A 256 0.20 13.23 -5.76
C GLY A 256 -0.41 13.84 -4.50
N GLY A 257 -0.31 13.15 -3.34
CA GLY A 257 -0.71 13.65 -2.01
C GLY A 257 -2.17 14.08 -1.92
N PHE A 258 -2.45 15.04 -1.05
CA PHE A 258 -3.80 15.55 -0.81
C PHE A 258 -4.44 16.18 -2.07
N PRO A 259 -3.74 17.03 -2.85
CA PRO A 259 -4.36 17.75 -3.95
C PRO A 259 -4.82 16.86 -5.09
N GLU A 260 -4.20 15.70 -5.29
CA GLU A 260 -4.55 14.82 -6.40
C GLU A 260 -5.45 13.64 -5.97
N ASN A 261 -5.31 13.10 -4.74
CA ASN A 261 -6.07 11.92 -4.34
C ASN A 261 -7.47 12.26 -3.81
N ILE A 262 -7.64 13.30 -2.99
CA ILE A 262 -8.94 13.63 -2.42
C ILE A 262 -9.98 13.97 -3.49
N PRO A 263 -9.70 14.82 -4.50
CA PRO A 263 -10.70 15.16 -5.51
C PRO A 263 -11.21 14.01 -6.38
N ARG A 264 -10.48 12.87 -6.43
CA ARG A 264 -10.89 11.71 -7.24
C ARG A 264 -12.23 11.12 -6.81
N VAL A 265 -12.57 11.27 -5.53
CA VAL A 265 -13.75 10.66 -4.93
C VAL A 265 -14.86 11.68 -4.64
N LEU A 266 -14.67 12.94 -5.03
CA LEU A 266 -15.58 14.03 -4.74
C LEU A 266 -16.41 14.45 -5.95
N PRO A 267 -17.68 14.87 -5.74
CA PRO A 267 -18.46 15.53 -6.77
C PRO A 267 -17.81 16.85 -7.21
N LYS A 268 -17.92 17.18 -8.49
CA LYS A 268 -17.24 18.35 -9.08
C LYS A 268 -17.63 19.70 -8.46
N HIS A 269 -18.82 19.79 -7.87
CA HIS A 269 -19.34 21.01 -7.23
C HIS A 269 -18.92 21.16 -5.75
N LEU A 270 -18.17 20.20 -5.22
CA LEU A 270 -17.67 20.21 -3.84
C LEU A 270 -16.13 20.25 -3.80
N ALA A 271 -15.58 20.80 -2.75
CA ALA A 271 -14.17 20.76 -2.39
C ALA A 271 -13.99 20.29 -0.95
N ALA A 272 -12.85 19.67 -0.69
CA ALA A 272 -12.40 19.36 0.66
C ALA A 272 -11.66 20.56 1.27
N GLU A 273 -12.19 21.14 2.35
CA GLU A 273 -11.48 22.12 3.17
C GLU A 273 -10.72 21.39 4.27
N ILE A 274 -9.41 21.30 4.14
CA ILE A 274 -8.51 20.57 5.04
C ILE A 274 -7.91 21.54 6.05
N ASP A 275 -7.98 21.17 7.34
CA ASP A 275 -7.37 21.88 8.45
C ASP A 275 -5.96 21.32 8.71
N LEU A 276 -4.94 22.03 8.26
CA LEU A 276 -3.55 21.62 8.42
C LEU A 276 -3.08 21.63 9.89
N ASP A 277 -3.68 22.46 10.75
CA ASP A 277 -3.38 22.49 12.18
C ASP A 277 -3.86 21.22 12.92
N ALA A 278 -4.83 20.49 12.33
CA ALA A 278 -5.31 19.23 12.87
C ALA A 278 -4.34 18.06 12.61
N ILE A 279 -3.45 18.19 11.63
CA ILE A 279 -2.48 17.16 11.29
C ILE A 279 -1.31 17.19 12.28
N LYS A 280 -0.95 16.02 12.82
CA LYS A 280 0.25 15.82 13.64
C LYS A 280 1.22 14.92 12.88
N PRO A 281 2.05 15.49 11.98
CA PRO A 281 2.93 14.68 11.15
C PRO A 281 3.95 13.93 12.01
N PRO A 282 4.22 12.65 11.77
CA PRO A 282 5.38 11.96 12.31
C PRO A 282 6.68 12.73 12.07
N ALA A 283 7.63 12.64 13.00
CA ALA A 283 8.86 13.43 12.98
C ALA A 283 9.71 13.26 11.70
N VAL A 284 9.55 12.14 11.00
CA VAL A 284 10.18 11.88 9.69
C VAL A 284 9.86 12.98 8.68
N PHE A 285 8.61 13.49 8.66
CA PHE A 285 8.23 14.53 7.69
C PHE A 285 8.88 15.88 7.99
N SER A 286 8.98 16.25 9.27
CA SER A 286 9.73 17.46 9.68
C SER A 286 11.22 17.35 9.34
N TRP A 287 11.81 16.15 9.52
CA TRP A 287 13.20 15.92 9.13
C TRP A 287 13.40 16.00 7.62
N LEU A 288 12.51 15.37 6.83
CA LEU A 288 12.55 15.43 5.37
C LEU A 288 12.42 16.88 4.87
N ALA A 289 11.44 17.63 5.39
CA ALA A 289 11.23 19.01 5.00
C ALA A 289 12.45 19.90 5.29
N LYS A 290 13.00 19.82 6.51
CA LYS A 290 14.15 20.63 6.93
C LYS A 290 15.44 20.24 6.21
N THR A 291 15.74 18.95 6.13
CA THR A 291 16.98 18.46 5.50
C THR A 291 16.98 18.68 3.99
N GLY A 292 15.82 18.48 3.36
CA GLY A 292 15.66 18.67 1.91
C GLY A 292 15.34 20.11 1.49
N GLY A 293 15.05 21.02 2.44
CA GLY A 293 14.54 22.34 2.12
C GLY A 293 13.20 22.32 1.37
N VAL A 294 12.36 21.30 1.63
CA VAL A 294 11.12 21.05 0.89
C VAL A 294 10.00 21.94 1.42
N ALA A 295 9.41 22.74 0.54
CA ALA A 295 8.31 23.63 0.90
C ALA A 295 7.03 22.84 1.30
N ALA A 296 6.20 23.42 2.20
CA ALA A 296 5.01 22.75 2.72
C ALA A 296 4.01 22.28 1.64
N ASN A 297 3.82 23.06 0.59
CA ASN A 297 2.96 22.67 -0.54
C ASN A 297 3.51 21.46 -1.31
N GLU A 298 4.84 21.35 -1.46
CA GLU A 298 5.47 20.20 -2.09
C GLU A 298 5.43 18.97 -1.18
N MET A 299 5.55 19.15 0.16
CA MET A 299 5.31 18.07 1.12
C MET A 299 3.90 17.50 0.98
N LEU A 300 2.86 18.36 0.92
CA LEU A 300 1.45 17.96 0.74
C LEU A 300 1.17 17.31 -0.62
N ARG A 301 1.98 17.59 -1.64
CA ARG A 301 1.85 17.00 -2.97
C ARG A 301 2.60 15.67 -3.10
N THR A 302 3.71 15.52 -2.39
CA THR A 302 4.58 14.34 -2.52
C THR A 302 4.23 13.26 -1.51
N PHE A 303 3.84 13.65 -0.28
CA PHE A 303 3.71 12.76 0.87
C PHE A 303 2.30 12.79 1.49
N ASN A 304 2.01 11.74 2.27
CA ASN A 304 0.80 11.67 3.09
C ASN A 304 0.84 12.59 4.34
N CYS A 305 2.00 13.14 4.70
CA CYS A 305 2.21 14.04 5.84
C CYS A 305 1.59 13.57 7.17
N GLY A 306 1.43 12.25 7.36
CA GLY A 306 0.85 11.68 8.58
C GLY A 306 -0.63 11.25 8.44
N VAL A 307 -1.24 11.43 7.27
CA VAL A 307 -2.62 11.00 6.96
C VAL A 307 -2.60 10.02 5.80
N GLY A 308 -2.73 8.73 6.08
CA GLY A 308 -2.70 7.71 5.00
C GLY A 308 -4.04 7.47 4.33
N MET A 309 -5.14 7.76 5.02
CA MET A 309 -6.50 7.56 4.51
C MET A 309 -7.41 8.68 5.00
N ILE A 310 -8.39 9.09 4.18
CA ILE A 310 -9.49 9.94 4.63
C ILE A 310 -10.82 9.25 4.44
N ALA A 311 -11.80 9.60 5.29
CA ALA A 311 -13.18 9.18 5.16
C ALA A 311 -14.12 10.39 5.21
N VAL A 312 -15.04 10.47 4.23
CA VAL A 312 -16.11 11.48 4.20
C VAL A 312 -17.37 10.87 4.81
N VAL A 313 -17.91 11.54 5.80
CA VAL A 313 -19.08 11.06 6.58
C VAL A 313 -20.04 12.21 6.90
N PRO A 314 -21.35 11.95 7.10
CA PRO A 314 -22.27 12.97 7.62
C PRO A 314 -21.80 13.52 8.95
N ALA A 315 -21.94 14.82 9.19
CA ALA A 315 -21.50 15.46 10.44
C ALA A 315 -22.11 14.80 11.70
N ALA A 316 -23.35 14.36 11.63
CA ALA A 316 -24.03 13.67 12.73
C ALA A 316 -23.44 12.29 13.07
N GLU A 317 -22.79 11.63 12.10
CA GLU A 317 -22.23 10.27 12.23
C GLU A 317 -20.71 10.28 12.48
N ALA A 318 -20.05 11.43 12.37
CA ALA A 318 -18.58 11.52 12.44
C ALA A 318 -18.00 10.89 13.72
N ASN A 319 -18.58 11.18 14.87
CA ASN A 319 -18.14 10.62 16.15
C ASN A 319 -18.35 9.09 16.21
N ARG A 320 -19.47 8.58 15.69
CA ARG A 320 -19.76 7.15 15.68
C ARG A 320 -18.78 6.39 14.79
N VAL A 321 -18.55 6.90 13.58
CA VAL A 321 -17.56 6.29 12.66
C VAL A 321 -16.16 6.33 13.27
N ALA A 322 -15.75 7.47 13.84
CA ALA A 322 -14.44 7.60 14.48
C ALA A 322 -14.27 6.62 15.66
N GLN A 323 -15.31 6.40 16.47
CA GLN A 323 -15.29 5.43 17.57
C GLN A 323 -15.13 3.98 17.08
N VAL A 324 -15.82 3.58 16.01
CA VAL A 324 -15.66 2.24 15.42
C VAL A 324 -14.24 2.04 14.92
N LEU A 325 -13.71 3.01 14.18
CA LEU A 325 -12.33 2.95 13.66
C LEU A 325 -11.30 2.92 14.79
N ALA A 326 -11.46 3.75 15.82
CA ALA A 326 -10.56 3.77 16.98
C ALA A 326 -10.63 2.47 17.79
N GLY A 327 -11.80 1.83 17.88
CA GLY A 327 -11.97 0.51 18.47
C GLY A 327 -11.21 -0.61 17.75
N GLU A 328 -10.89 -0.42 16.48
CA GLU A 328 -10.05 -1.30 15.66
C GLU A 328 -8.56 -0.89 15.65
N GLY A 329 -8.17 0.08 16.49
CA GLY A 329 -6.79 0.51 16.65
C GLY A 329 -6.33 1.60 15.68
N GLU A 330 -7.27 2.27 15.00
CA GLU A 330 -6.94 3.42 14.16
C GLU A 330 -6.82 4.70 15.00
N THR A 331 -5.83 5.53 14.68
CA THR A 331 -5.79 6.92 15.17
C THR A 331 -6.57 7.78 14.22
N VAL A 332 -7.72 8.27 14.68
CA VAL A 332 -8.68 9.03 13.87
C VAL A 332 -8.88 10.43 14.44
N PHE A 333 -8.97 11.42 13.56
CA PHE A 333 -9.22 12.81 13.94
C PHE A 333 -10.03 13.53 12.86
N THR A 334 -10.72 14.60 13.26
CA THR A 334 -11.40 15.46 12.29
C THR A 334 -10.35 16.25 11.54
N LEU A 335 -10.28 16.02 10.22
CA LEU A 335 -9.31 16.65 9.33
C LEU A 335 -9.87 17.87 8.60
N GLY A 336 -11.18 17.95 8.45
CA GLY A 336 -11.81 19.03 7.71
C GLY A 336 -13.28 18.77 7.40
N ARG A 337 -13.77 19.43 6.37
CA ARG A 337 -15.18 19.33 5.94
C ARG A 337 -15.33 19.54 4.44
N MET A 338 -16.47 19.12 3.93
CA MET A 338 -16.89 19.41 2.57
C MET A 338 -17.48 20.82 2.48
N VAL A 339 -17.08 21.55 1.45
CA VAL A 339 -17.55 22.91 1.15
C VAL A 339 -17.97 23.05 -0.31
N ALA A 340 -18.79 24.04 -0.62
CA ALA A 340 -19.13 24.38 -2.00
C ALA A 340 -17.86 24.75 -2.78
N ARG A 341 -17.74 24.27 -4.02
CA ARG A 341 -16.61 24.54 -4.93
C ARG A 341 -17.07 25.46 -6.06
N ALA A 342 -16.44 26.63 -6.16
CA ALA A 342 -16.63 27.50 -7.33
C ALA A 342 -16.08 26.85 -8.61
N GLU A 343 -16.67 27.18 -9.74
CA GLU A 343 -16.22 26.68 -11.03
C GLU A 343 -14.75 27.03 -11.28
N GLY A 344 -13.95 26.04 -11.69
CA GLY A 344 -12.51 26.18 -11.91
C GLY A 344 -11.64 26.22 -10.65
N ALA A 345 -12.22 26.23 -9.45
CA ALA A 345 -11.45 26.20 -8.21
C ALA A 345 -10.84 24.82 -7.93
N ALA A 346 -9.84 24.76 -7.04
CA ALA A 346 -9.22 23.50 -6.60
C ALA A 346 -10.24 22.59 -5.87
N GLY A 347 -10.08 21.27 -6.03
CA GLY A 347 -10.92 20.29 -5.32
C GLY A 347 -10.50 20.04 -3.87
N THR A 348 -9.30 20.53 -3.49
CA THR A 348 -8.79 20.52 -2.11
C THR A 348 -8.27 21.91 -1.79
N ILE A 349 -8.70 22.48 -0.69
CA ILE A 349 -8.25 23.79 -0.18
C ILE A 349 -7.77 23.62 1.26
N TYR A 350 -6.89 24.50 1.70
CA TYR A 350 -6.22 24.37 2.97
C TYR A 350 -6.46 25.59 3.86
N LYS A 351 -6.59 25.36 5.15
CA LYS A 351 -6.50 26.40 6.19
C LYS A 351 -5.48 25.98 7.25
N GLY A 352 -4.95 26.94 8.00
CA GLY A 352 -3.89 26.68 9.00
C GLY A 352 -2.53 26.39 8.37
N ASN A 353 -1.64 25.80 9.15
CA ASN A 353 -0.25 25.54 8.77
C ASN A 353 0.14 24.09 9.11
N LEU A 354 0.81 23.42 8.17
CA LEU A 354 1.36 22.10 8.44
C LEU A 354 2.59 22.21 9.36
N ALA A 355 2.54 21.51 10.50
CA ALA A 355 3.61 21.53 11.51
C ALA A 355 4.81 20.64 11.10
N ILE A 356 5.70 21.11 10.19
CA ILE A 356 6.88 20.39 9.68
C ILE A 356 8.16 21.20 9.78
#